data_be42ca2c98d5f9a1799a245483c17408
#
_entry.id   be42ca2c98d5f9a1799a245483c17408
#
_cell.length_a   1.000
_cell.length_b   1.000
_cell.length_c   1.000
_cell.angle_alpha   90.00
_cell.angle_beta   90.00
_cell.angle_gamma   90.00
#
_symmetry.space_group_name_H-M   'P 1'
#
loop_
_entity.id
_entity.type
_entity.pdbx_description
1 polymer ?
#
loop_
_entity_poly.entity_id
_entity_poly.type
_entity_poly.pdbx_seq_one_letter_code
_entity_poly.pdbx_strand_id
1 'polypeptide(L)'
;VEVANTLSIIIHGSTDAPTVDVVETSIPAGTIVDDISFPNFTSSYLELPTANYTLDVRDATGTVVVATYAAPLATLALQGQALTVVASGFLNPANNSNGPAFGLWVALASGGDLIPLPLVPLSTENFSVSQINLYPNPASDALNIAVPYSYNKVSGRIVDLSGREVITLPNISDKIDVTGLSNGMYVLDVAIDNKSFQQKFVVSKN
;
A
#
# COMPACT_ATOMS: atom_id res chain seq x y z
N VAL A 1 13.78 12.27 -25.81
CA VAL A 1 12.43 11.82 -26.19
C VAL A 1 11.50 12.60 -25.28
N GLU A 2 10.72 13.50 -25.86
CA GLU A 2 9.71 14.27 -25.15
C GLU A 2 8.62 13.28 -24.70
N VAL A 3 8.40 13.16 -23.38
CA VAL A 3 7.33 12.33 -22.85
C VAL A 3 6.03 13.10 -23.06
N ALA A 4 5.14 12.58 -23.89
CA ALA A 4 3.83 13.23 -24.11
C ALA A 4 3.03 13.23 -22.80
N ASN A 5 2.44 14.36 -22.43
CA ASN A 5 1.62 14.48 -21.25
C ASN A 5 0.22 13.93 -21.48
N THR A 6 -0.42 13.48 -20.42
CA THR A 6 -1.84 13.16 -20.34
C THR A 6 -2.56 14.30 -19.63
N LEU A 7 -3.66 14.77 -20.19
CA LEU A 7 -4.51 15.81 -19.62
C LEU A 7 -5.68 15.16 -18.90
N SER A 8 -5.88 15.44 -17.62
CA SER A 8 -6.92 14.80 -16.83
C SER A 8 -7.82 15.81 -16.12
N ILE A 9 -9.14 15.62 -16.20
CA ILE A 9 -10.13 16.22 -15.31
C ILE A 9 -10.57 15.15 -14.32
N ILE A 10 -10.69 15.49 -13.05
CA ILE A 10 -11.20 14.59 -12.02
C ILE A 10 -12.57 15.05 -11.57
N ILE A 11 -13.53 14.12 -11.53
CA ILE A 11 -14.91 14.35 -11.12
C ILE A 11 -15.22 13.50 -9.90
N HIS A 12 -15.75 14.14 -8.86
CA HIS A 12 -16.32 13.44 -7.71
C HIS A 12 -17.81 13.19 -7.93
N GLY A 13 -18.16 12.01 -8.41
CA GLY A 13 -19.52 11.61 -8.75
C GLY A 13 -20.20 10.67 -7.74
N SER A 14 -19.56 10.36 -6.60
CA SER A 14 -20.14 9.51 -5.56
C SER A 14 -20.91 10.35 -4.55
N THR A 15 -22.21 10.04 -4.37
CA THR A 15 -23.13 10.84 -3.55
C THR A 15 -23.00 10.61 -2.05
N ASP A 16 -22.46 9.47 -1.63
CA ASP A 16 -22.28 9.09 -0.22
C ASP A 16 -20.81 9.10 0.23
N ALA A 17 -19.90 9.48 -0.68
CA ALA A 17 -18.51 9.68 -0.34
C ALA A 17 -18.27 11.12 0.16
N PRO A 18 -17.46 11.30 1.23
CA PRO A 18 -17.13 12.62 1.75
C PRO A 18 -16.19 13.38 0.80
N THR A 19 -15.82 14.61 1.20
CA THR A 19 -14.70 15.34 0.61
C THR A 19 -13.41 14.52 0.73
N VAL A 20 -12.64 14.46 -0.34
CA VAL A 20 -11.42 13.67 -0.43
C VAL A 20 -10.30 14.45 -1.11
N ASP A 21 -9.06 14.08 -0.79
CA ASP A 21 -7.86 14.45 -1.51
C ASP A 21 -7.42 13.29 -2.41
N VAL A 22 -6.78 13.62 -3.53
CA VAL A 22 -6.09 12.64 -4.37
C VAL A 22 -4.60 12.94 -4.37
N VAL A 23 -3.82 11.96 -3.90
CA VAL A 23 -2.36 12.07 -3.76
C VAL A 23 -1.68 11.07 -4.68
N GLU A 24 -0.78 11.54 -5.51
CA GLU A 24 0.08 10.68 -6.31
C GLU A 24 1.29 10.26 -5.47
N THR A 25 1.57 8.96 -5.38
CA THR A 25 2.58 8.41 -4.47
C THR A 25 3.70 7.62 -5.14
N SER A 26 3.57 7.29 -6.42
CA SER A 26 4.59 6.51 -7.17
C SER A 26 5.72 7.37 -7.75
N ILE A 27 5.40 8.60 -8.12
CA ILE A 27 6.35 9.63 -8.54
C ILE A 27 6.07 10.82 -7.60
N PRO A 28 7.05 11.55 -7.09
CA PRO A 28 6.79 12.56 -6.05
C PRO A 28 6.04 13.81 -6.60
N ALA A 29 4.82 13.60 -7.08
CA ALA A 29 3.91 14.67 -7.48
C ALA A 29 3.10 15.21 -6.30
N GLY A 30 2.89 14.40 -5.25
CA GLY A 30 2.18 14.81 -4.05
C GLY A 30 0.66 14.94 -4.27
N THR A 31 0.02 15.86 -3.54
CA THR A 31 -1.43 16.13 -3.67
C THR A 31 -1.72 16.74 -5.03
N ILE A 32 -2.45 16.02 -5.86
CA ILE A 32 -2.85 16.45 -7.22
C ILE A 32 -4.29 17.00 -7.25
N VAL A 33 -5.11 16.65 -6.27
CA VAL A 33 -6.44 17.24 -6.04
C VAL A 33 -6.61 17.40 -4.53
N ASP A 34 -7.01 18.58 -4.12
CA ASP A 34 -7.22 18.99 -2.73
C ASP A 34 -8.71 19.29 -2.52
N ASP A 35 -9.32 18.71 -1.49
CA ASP A 35 -10.68 18.96 -1.03
C ASP A 35 -11.77 18.86 -2.12
N ILE A 36 -11.77 17.81 -2.94
CA ILE A 36 -12.84 17.59 -3.91
C ILE A 36 -14.05 16.88 -3.27
N SER A 37 -15.24 17.44 -3.42
CA SER A 37 -16.50 16.91 -2.90
C SER A 37 -17.54 16.74 -4.02
N PHE A 38 -18.52 15.86 -3.80
CA PHE A 38 -19.67 15.73 -4.71
C PHE A 38 -20.48 17.06 -4.78
N PRO A 39 -20.92 17.51 -5.95
CA PRO A 39 -20.75 16.96 -7.29
C PRO A 39 -19.65 17.68 -8.11
N ASN A 40 -18.56 18.08 -7.49
CA ASN A 40 -17.57 18.95 -8.10
C ASN A 40 -16.58 18.18 -9.00
N PHE A 41 -15.86 18.95 -9.80
CA PHE A 41 -14.75 18.51 -10.64
C PHE A 41 -13.61 19.52 -10.58
N THR A 42 -12.41 19.10 -10.98
CA THR A 42 -11.24 20.00 -11.01
C THR A 42 -11.47 21.16 -11.97
N SER A 43 -11.13 22.38 -11.54
CA SER A 43 -11.37 23.61 -12.30
C SER A 43 -10.50 23.76 -13.56
N SER A 44 -9.42 22.97 -13.63
CA SER A 44 -8.48 22.94 -14.76
C SER A 44 -8.02 21.52 -15.02
N TYR A 45 -7.46 21.30 -16.21
CA TYR A 45 -6.79 20.05 -16.51
C TYR A 45 -5.55 19.88 -15.65
N LEU A 46 -5.38 18.69 -15.09
CA LEU A 46 -4.13 18.21 -14.54
C LEU A 46 -3.29 17.70 -15.69
N GLU A 47 -2.12 18.30 -15.88
CA GLU A 47 -1.18 17.93 -16.92
C GLU A 47 -0.03 17.16 -16.29
N LEU A 48 0.04 15.86 -16.55
CA LEU A 48 1.06 14.99 -15.99
C LEU A 48 1.77 14.22 -17.11
N PRO A 49 3.09 13.97 -16.99
CA PRO A 49 3.80 13.07 -17.89
C PRO A 49 3.08 11.72 -17.95
N THR A 50 2.91 11.14 -19.14
CA THR A 50 2.23 9.85 -19.23
C THR A 50 3.09 8.75 -18.60
N ALA A 51 2.68 8.28 -17.43
CA ALA A 51 3.32 7.24 -16.64
C ALA A 51 2.28 6.31 -16.02
N ASN A 52 2.73 5.28 -15.32
CA ASN A 52 1.86 4.50 -14.45
C ASN A 52 1.92 5.12 -13.06
N TYR A 53 0.77 5.51 -12.54
CA TYR A 53 0.64 6.19 -11.25
C TYR A 53 -0.01 5.31 -10.21
N THR A 54 0.30 5.59 -8.95
CA THR A 54 -0.42 5.08 -7.78
C THR A 54 -1.11 6.27 -7.11
N LEU A 55 -2.43 6.21 -7.04
CA LEU A 55 -3.28 7.27 -6.52
C LEU A 55 -3.88 6.86 -5.19
N ASP A 56 -3.51 7.55 -4.12
CA ASP A 56 -4.19 7.45 -2.83
C ASP A 56 -5.39 8.40 -2.83
N VAL A 57 -6.56 7.87 -2.55
CA VAL A 57 -7.72 8.66 -2.13
C VAL A 57 -7.64 8.79 -0.61
N ARG A 58 -7.55 10.00 -0.11
CA ARG A 58 -7.41 10.32 1.30
C ARG A 58 -8.61 11.09 1.82
N ASP A 59 -8.77 11.11 3.14
CA ASP A 59 -9.75 11.99 3.77
C ASP A 59 -9.39 13.47 3.57
N ALA A 60 -10.31 14.39 3.84
CA ALA A 60 -10.11 15.84 3.70
C ALA A 60 -8.97 16.42 4.56
N THR A 61 -8.36 15.64 5.46
CA THR A 61 -7.16 16.06 6.20
C THR A 61 -5.86 15.69 5.47
N GLY A 62 -5.96 14.93 4.39
CA GLY A 62 -4.83 14.40 3.63
C GLY A 62 -4.01 13.34 4.36
N THR A 63 -4.44 12.91 5.56
CA THR A 63 -3.63 12.04 6.43
C THR A 63 -4.04 10.57 6.40
N VAL A 64 -5.32 10.27 6.23
CA VAL A 64 -5.84 8.91 6.25
C VAL A 64 -6.10 8.42 4.83
N VAL A 65 -5.40 7.37 4.41
CA VAL A 65 -5.64 6.71 3.12
C VAL A 65 -6.92 5.88 3.23
N VAL A 66 -7.91 6.21 2.41
CA VAL A 66 -9.20 5.51 2.33
C VAL A 66 -9.14 4.38 1.31
N ALA A 67 -8.50 4.63 0.17
CA ALA A 67 -8.33 3.66 -0.91
C ALA A 67 -7.10 4.02 -1.75
N THR A 68 -6.46 3.02 -2.35
CA THR A 68 -5.36 3.22 -3.30
C THR A 68 -5.72 2.59 -4.64
N TYR A 69 -5.49 3.31 -5.73
CA TYR A 69 -5.77 2.85 -7.09
C TYR A 69 -4.53 2.90 -7.95
N ALA A 70 -4.37 1.90 -8.82
CA ALA A 70 -3.38 1.97 -9.89
C ALA A 70 -4.00 2.69 -11.09
N ALA A 71 -3.29 3.69 -11.61
CA ALA A 71 -3.64 4.40 -12.85
C ALA A 71 -2.56 4.12 -13.91
N PRO A 72 -2.64 2.99 -14.64
CA PRO A 72 -1.58 2.52 -15.54
C PRO A 72 -1.66 3.22 -16.91
N LEU A 73 -1.61 4.55 -16.95
CA LEU A 73 -1.84 5.36 -18.15
C LEU A 73 -0.83 5.06 -19.27
N ALA A 74 0.43 4.80 -18.92
CA ALA A 74 1.44 4.39 -19.89
C ALA A 74 1.19 2.99 -20.45
N THR A 75 0.77 2.03 -19.61
CA THR A 75 0.42 0.67 -20.03
C THR A 75 -0.82 0.66 -20.93
N LEU A 76 -1.77 1.56 -20.68
CA LEU A 76 -2.96 1.75 -21.49
C LEU A 76 -2.72 2.57 -22.77
N ALA A 77 -1.47 2.99 -23.01
CA ALA A 77 -1.07 3.77 -24.17
C ALA A 77 -1.87 5.10 -24.34
N LEU A 78 -2.09 5.82 -23.24
CA LEU A 78 -2.88 7.06 -23.21
C LEU A 78 -2.03 8.33 -23.39
N GLN A 79 -0.87 8.22 -24.06
CA GLN A 79 0.01 9.34 -24.37
C GLN A 79 -0.71 10.39 -25.23
N GLY A 80 -0.63 11.65 -24.80
CA GLY A 80 -1.23 12.78 -25.52
C GLY A 80 -2.76 12.79 -25.51
N GLN A 81 -3.41 11.93 -24.70
CA GLN A 81 -4.86 11.90 -24.59
C GLN A 81 -5.38 12.87 -23.54
N ALA A 82 -6.56 13.42 -23.80
CA ALA A 82 -7.39 14.06 -22.79
C ALA A 82 -8.36 13.00 -22.23
N LEU A 83 -8.46 12.93 -20.91
CA LEU A 83 -9.32 11.97 -20.23
C LEU A 83 -10.02 12.59 -19.01
N THR A 84 -11.06 11.93 -18.56
CA THR A 84 -11.75 12.26 -17.33
C THR A 84 -11.63 11.07 -16.36
N VAL A 85 -11.11 11.33 -15.18
CA VAL A 85 -11.15 10.35 -14.06
C VAL A 85 -12.44 10.57 -13.28
N VAL A 86 -13.28 9.56 -13.21
CA VAL A 86 -14.59 9.62 -12.55
C VAL A 86 -14.56 8.76 -11.30
N ALA A 87 -14.71 9.38 -10.13
CA ALA A 87 -15.07 8.68 -8.91
C ALA A 87 -16.59 8.46 -8.92
N SER A 88 -17.03 7.21 -8.88
CA SER A 88 -18.46 6.87 -8.95
C SER A 88 -18.76 5.60 -8.15
N GLY A 89 -20.07 5.31 -8.00
CA GLY A 89 -20.55 4.23 -7.12
C GLY A 89 -20.73 4.70 -5.68
N PHE A 90 -20.99 3.76 -4.78
CA PHE A 90 -21.35 4.04 -3.40
C PHE A 90 -20.31 3.46 -2.43
N LEU A 91 -19.92 4.23 -1.41
CA LEU A 91 -19.10 3.73 -0.31
C LEU A 91 -19.85 2.64 0.47
N ASN A 92 -21.16 2.83 0.63
CA ASN A 92 -22.03 1.85 1.30
C ASN A 92 -23.15 1.41 0.37
N PRO A 93 -22.92 0.42 -0.51
CA PRO A 93 -23.94 -0.10 -1.42
C PRO A 93 -25.24 -0.57 -0.70
N ALA A 94 -25.13 -1.19 0.47
CA ALA A 94 -26.27 -1.71 1.21
C ALA A 94 -27.27 -0.60 1.60
N ASN A 95 -26.78 0.60 1.89
CA ASN A 95 -27.61 1.76 2.19
C ASN A 95 -28.14 2.48 0.94
N ASN A 96 -27.66 2.08 -0.25
CA ASN A 96 -27.96 2.71 -1.53
C ASN A 96 -28.53 1.70 -2.54
N SER A 97 -29.55 0.97 -2.13
CA SER A 97 -30.29 -0.02 -2.94
C SER A 97 -29.43 -1.11 -3.56
N ASN A 98 -28.31 -1.47 -2.91
CA ASN A 98 -27.28 -2.38 -3.42
C ASN A 98 -26.72 -1.95 -4.79
N GLY A 99 -26.60 -0.65 -5.01
CA GLY A 99 -25.95 -0.09 -6.20
C GLY A 99 -24.47 -0.48 -6.31
N PRO A 100 -23.79 -0.12 -7.41
CA PRO A 100 -22.38 -0.43 -7.61
C PRO A 100 -21.49 0.11 -6.48
N ALA A 101 -20.47 -0.64 -6.09
CA ALA A 101 -19.50 -0.17 -5.13
C ALA A 101 -18.67 0.99 -5.71
N PHE A 102 -18.16 1.84 -4.82
CA PHE A 102 -17.26 2.94 -5.16
C PHE A 102 -16.03 2.46 -5.93
N GLY A 103 -15.64 3.24 -6.93
CA GLY A 103 -14.43 3.00 -7.72
C GLY A 103 -14.03 4.23 -8.52
N LEU A 104 -12.85 4.13 -9.15
CA LEU A 104 -12.36 5.12 -10.10
C LEU A 104 -12.36 4.53 -11.51
N TRP A 105 -12.78 5.33 -12.47
CA TRP A 105 -12.82 4.98 -13.88
C TRP A 105 -12.22 6.09 -14.74
N VAL A 106 -11.68 5.70 -15.89
CA VAL A 106 -11.21 6.64 -16.92
C VAL A 106 -12.22 6.65 -18.07
N ALA A 107 -12.70 7.83 -18.42
CA ALA A 107 -13.45 8.10 -19.64
C ALA A 107 -12.52 8.78 -20.65
N LEU A 108 -12.50 8.28 -21.90
CA LEU A 108 -11.72 8.85 -22.99
C LEU A 108 -12.56 9.87 -23.78
N ALA A 109 -11.92 10.92 -24.28
CA ALA A 109 -12.57 11.91 -25.15
C ALA A 109 -13.09 11.31 -26.46
N SER A 110 -12.51 10.21 -26.91
CA SER A 110 -12.98 9.43 -28.07
C SER A 110 -14.28 8.67 -27.83
N GLY A 111 -14.76 8.63 -26.58
CA GLY A 111 -15.88 7.79 -26.17
C GLY A 111 -15.48 6.34 -25.92
N GLY A 112 -16.47 5.47 -25.79
CA GLY A 112 -16.30 4.05 -25.48
C GLY A 112 -16.67 3.72 -24.04
N ASP A 113 -16.33 2.51 -23.60
CA ASP A 113 -16.60 2.04 -22.24
C ASP A 113 -15.65 2.72 -21.23
N LEU A 114 -16.14 2.89 -20.02
CA LEU A 114 -15.29 3.36 -18.91
C LEU A 114 -14.23 2.30 -18.57
N ILE A 115 -13.00 2.73 -18.47
CA ILE A 115 -11.87 1.87 -18.10
C ILE A 115 -11.72 1.89 -16.57
N PRO A 116 -11.95 0.77 -15.88
CA PRO A 116 -11.80 0.74 -14.43
C PRO A 116 -10.32 0.89 -14.03
N LEU A 117 -10.04 1.72 -13.03
CA LEU A 117 -8.74 1.75 -12.39
C LEU A 117 -8.71 0.66 -11.31
N PRO A 118 -7.75 -0.28 -11.36
CA PRO A 118 -7.66 -1.35 -10.36
C PRO A 118 -7.45 -0.81 -8.95
N LEU A 119 -8.27 -1.26 -8.01
CA LEU A 119 -8.04 -1.04 -6.60
C LEU A 119 -6.74 -1.78 -6.22
N VAL A 120 -5.78 -1.04 -5.71
CA VAL A 120 -4.63 -1.65 -5.04
C VAL A 120 -5.11 -1.95 -3.63
N PRO A 121 -5.23 -3.23 -3.24
CA PRO A 121 -5.64 -3.51 -1.89
C PRO A 121 -4.68 -2.78 -0.95
N LEU A 122 -5.22 -2.04 0.04
CA LEU A 122 -4.48 -1.60 1.21
C LEU A 122 -4.15 -2.87 2.03
N SER A 123 -3.51 -3.82 1.38
CA SER A 123 -2.85 -4.86 2.12
C SER A 123 -1.76 -4.12 2.91
N THR A 124 -1.77 -4.20 4.22
CA THR A 124 -0.52 -4.59 4.85
C THR A 124 0.10 -5.51 3.81
N GLU A 125 1.15 -5.02 3.10
CA GLU A 125 1.88 -5.91 2.21
C GLU A 125 2.12 -7.15 3.06
N ASN A 126 1.34 -8.21 2.79
CA ASN A 126 1.76 -9.54 3.12
C ASN A 126 2.97 -9.74 2.21
N PHE A 127 4.10 -9.13 2.62
CA PHE A 127 5.37 -9.68 2.25
C PHE A 127 5.23 -11.11 2.67
N SER A 128 5.12 -11.98 1.67
CA SER A 128 4.99 -13.40 1.92
C SER A 128 6.02 -13.71 2.98
N VAL A 129 5.59 -14.29 4.10
CA VAL A 129 6.44 -14.72 5.23
C VAL A 129 7.64 -15.55 4.72
N SER A 130 7.58 -16.00 3.47
CA SER A 130 8.63 -16.67 2.70
C SER A 130 9.86 -15.82 2.34
N GLN A 131 9.90 -14.52 2.61
CA GLN A 131 11.06 -13.68 2.27
C GLN A 131 12.07 -13.50 3.42
N ILE A 132 11.71 -13.81 4.65
CA ILE A 132 12.64 -13.83 5.78
C ILE A 132 12.90 -15.27 6.15
N ASN A 133 14.15 -15.70 6.01
CA ASN A 133 14.56 -17.04 6.40
C ASN A 133 15.25 -16.99 7.77
N LEU A 134 14.74 -17.81 8.69
CA LEU A 134 15.35 -18.04 10.00
C LEU A 134 16.02 -19.41 10.03
N TYR A 135 17.31 -19.44 10.34
CA TYR A 135 18.06 -20.68 10.41
C TYR A 135 19.20 -20.65 11.46
N PRO A 136 19.52 -21.79 12.08
CA PRO A 136 18.77 -23.04 12.03
C PRO A 136 17.41 -22.92 12.74
N ASN A 137 16.45 -23.72 12.33
CA ASN A 137 15.18 -23.87 13.02
C ASN A 137 14.84 -25.38 13.07
N PRO A 138 14.92 -26.05 14.21
CA PRO A 138 15.17 -25.52 15.58
C PRO A 138 16.55 -24.90 15.80
N ALA A 139 16.60 -23.87 16.64
CA ALA A 139 17.82 -23.19 17.08
C ALA A 139 18.24 -23.67 18.46
N SER A 140 19.57 -23.77 18.72
CA SER A 140 20.11 -24.07 20.05
C SER A 140 20.67 -22.83 20.76
N ASP A 141 21.60 -22.14 20.11
CA ASP A 141 22.35 -21.02 20.67
C ASP A 141 22.10 -19.70 19.96
N ALA A 142 21.91 -19.80 18.65
CA ALA A 142 21.72 -18.63 17.80
C ALA A 142 20.75 -18.90 16.67
N LEU A 143 20.08 -17.84 16.26
CA LEU A 143 19.17 -17.79 15.12
C LEU A 143 19.71 -16.76 14.13
N ASN A 144 19.94 -17.16 12.89
CA ASN A 144 20.31 -16.22 11.82
C ASN A 144 19.07 -15.78 11.09
N ILE A 145 19.07 -14.52 10.65
CA ILE A 145 18.02 -13.93 9.83
C ILE A 145 18.61 -13.59 8.46
N ALA A 146 18.01 -14.13 7.41
CA ALA A 146 18.35 -13.77 6.05
C ALA A 146 17.20 -12.94 5.44
N VAL A 147 17.54 -11.70 5.04
CA VAL A 147 16.64 -10.77 4.36
C VAL A 147 17.11 -10.68 2.90
N PRO A 148 16.27 -10.95 1.90
CA PRO A 148 16.69 -11.08 0.51
C PRO A 148 16.91 -9.75 -0.23
N TYR A 149 16.84 -8.61 0.46
CA TYR A 149 16.99 -7.28 -0.14
C TYR A 149 17.83 -6.35 0.77
N SER A 150 18.33 -5.25 0.20
CA SER A 150 19.04 -4.24 0.96
C SER A 150 18.08 -3.45 1.86
N TYR A 151 18.49 -3.18 3.08
CA TYR A 151 17.73 -2.45 4.09
C TYR A 151 18.64 -1.46 4.83
N ASN A 152 18.04 -0.42 5.42
CA ASN A 152 18.78 0.58 6.21
C ASN A 152 18.79 0.23 7.71
N LYS A 153 17.68 -0.32 8.22
CA LYS A 153 17.52 -0.62 9.64
C LYS A 153 16.67 -1.86 9.85
N VAL A 154 17.15 -2.75 10.71
CA VAL A 154 16.39 -3.89 11.22
C VAL A 154 16.36 -3.86 12.73
N SER A 155 15.17 -3.94 13.31
CA SER A 155 14.95 -4.04 14.75
C SER A 155 13.79 -5.00 15.03
N GLY A 156 13.64 -5.45 16.26
CA GLY A 156 12.53 -6.34 16.58
C GLY A 156 12.53 -6.76 18.03
N ARG A 157 11.76 -7.82 18.28
CA ARG A 157 11.64 -8.46 19.59
C ARG A 157 11.27 -9.92 19.41
N ILE A 158 11.59 -10.73 20.41
CA ILE A 158 11.11 -12.11 20.50
C ILE A 158 10.03 -12.15 21.56
N VAL A 159 8.90 -12.77 21.22
CA VAL A 159 7.78 -12.99 22.14
C VAL A 159 7.51 -14.48 22.31
N ASP A 160 7.04 -14.88 23.48
CA ASP A 160 6.55 -16.23 23.72
C ASP A 160 5.11 -16.39 23.17
N LEU A 161 4.56 -17.60 23.25
CA LEU A 161 3.21 -17.89 22.74
C LEU A 161 2.08 -17.15 23.49
N SER A 162 2.39 -16.59 24.67
CA SER A 162 1.43 -15.73 25.40
C SER A 162 1.49 -14.27 24.96
N GLY A 163 2.39 -13.92 24.03
CA GLY A 163 2.62 -12.56 23.55
C GLY A 163 3.54 -11.72 24.45
N ARG A 164 4.13 -12.34 25.49
CA ARG A 164 5.06 -11.66 26.38
C ARG A 164 6.42 -11.52 25.69
N GLU A 165 6.97 -10.31 25.69
CA GLU A 165 8.32 -10.04 25.20
C GLU A 165 9.36 -10.69 26.10
N VAL A 166 10.26 -11.48 25.49
CA VAL A 166 11.35 -12.19 26.17
C VAL A 166 12.74 -11.67 25.78
N ILE A 167 12.88 -11.08 24.60
CA ILE A 167 14.10 -10.41 24.14
C ILE A 167 13.72 -9.17 23.32
N THR A 168 14.35 -8.02 23.63
CA THR A 168 14.31 -6.81 22.82
C THR A 168 15.53 -6.75 21.91
N LEU A 169 15.35 -6.43 20.64
CA LEU A 169 16.38 -6.38 19.61
C LEU A 169 16.36 -4.98 18.93
N PRO A 170 16.99 -3.96 19.53
CA PRO A 170 16.97 -2.60 18.99
C PRO A 170 17.68 -2.47 17.65
N ASN A 171 18.66 -3.33 17.41
CA ASN A 171 19.32 -3.53 16.13
C ASN A 171 19.56 -5.02 15.96
N ILE A 172 19.14 -5.55 14.82
CA ILE A 172 19.38 -6.94 14.45
C ILE A 172 20.51 -6.95 13.44
N SER A 173 21.63 -7.59 13.81
CA SER A 173 22.61 -8.08 12.84
C SER A 173 22.15 -9.45 12.34
N ASP A 174 22.90 -10.06 11.43
CA ASP A 174 22.55 -11.35 10.83
C ASP A 174 22.35 -12.50 11.83
N LYS A 175 22.70 -12.28 13.11
CA LYS A 175 22.69 -13.30 14.16
C LYS A 175 22.02 -12.78 15.44
N ILE A 176 21.08 -13.56 15.97
CA ILE A 176 20.34 -13.32 17.21
C ILE A 176 20.75 -14.39 18.23
N ASP A 177 21.19 -13.97 19.40
CA ASP A 177 21.51 -14.87 20.52
C ASP A 177 20.19 -15.35 21.17
N VAL A 178 19.98 -16.65 21.21
CA VAL A 178 18.82 -17.30 21.84
C VAL A 178 19.21 -18.22 23.00
N THR A 179 20.46 -18.13 23.46
CA THR A 179 20.97 -18.96 24.58
C THR A 179 20.20 -18.75 25.89
N GLY A 180 19.62 -17.56 26.09
CA GLY A 180 18.79 -17.26 27.27
C GLY A 180 17.37 -17.83 27.21
N LEU A 181 16.92 -18.35 26.07
CA LEU A 181 15.56 -18.88 25.93
C LEU A 181 15.50 -20.36 26.35
N SER A 182 14.40 -20.78 26.94
CA SER A 182 14.08 -22.20 27.21
C SER A 182 13.64 -22.92 25.94
N ASN A 183 13.66 -24.26 25.96
CA ASN A 183 13.09 -25.04 24.87
C ASN A 183 11.62 -24.69 24.67
N GLY A 184 11.21 -24.39 23.44
CA GLY A 184 9.85 -23.98 23.13
C GLY A 184 9.71 -23.27 21.79
N MET A 185 8.48 -22.87 21.49
CA MET A 185 8.15 -22.11 20.29
C MET A 185 8.07 -20.62 20.64
N TYR A 186 8.62 -19.79 19.76
CA TYR A 186 8.67 -18.34 19.88
C TYR A 186 8.27 -17.68 18.56
N VAL A 187 7.95 -16.41 18.64
CA VAL A 187 7.70 -15.56 17.47
C VAL A 187 8.73 -14.43 17.48
N LEU A 188 9.47 -14.32 16.38
CA LEU A 188 10.28 -13.16 16.09
C LEU A 188 9.39 -12.13 15.39
N ASP A 189 9.22 -10.99 16.03
CA ASP A 189 8.52 -9.81 15.51
C ASP A 189 9.60 -8.81 15.09
N VAL A 190 9.74 -8.58 13.79
CA VAL A 190 10.85 -7.82 13.19
C VAL A 190 10.29 -6.65 12.39
N ALA A 191 10.89 -5.48 12.54
CA ALA A 191 10.64 -4.29 11.74
C ALA A 191 11.86 -4.01 10.84
N ILE A 192 11.64 -3.97 9.53
CA ILE A 192 12.63 -3.67 8.50
C ILE A 192 12.14 -2.42 7.75
N ASP A 193 12.86 -1.31 7.86
CA ASP A 193 12.54 -0.04 7.19
C ASP A 193 11.04 0.35 7.31
N ASN A 194 10.48 0.31 8.54
CA ASN A 194 9.07 0.57 8.89
C ASN A 194 8.04 -0.50 8.45
N LYS A 195 8.49 -1.66 7.94
CA LYS A 195 7.63 -2.81 7.65
C LYS A 195 7.77 -3.85 8.75
N SER A 196 6.67 -4.40 9.25
CA SER A 196 6.67 -5.40 10.32
C SER A 196 6.46 -6.80 9.77
N PHE A 197 7.24 -7.77 10.27
CA PHE A 197 7.17 -9.17 9.90
C PHE A 197 7.13 -10.03 11.15
N GLN A 198 6.42 -11.14 11.09
CA GLN A 198 6.37 -12.12 12.16
C GLN A 198 6.75 -13.49 11.64
N GLN A 199 7.72 -14.12 12.25
CA GLN A 199 8.18 -15.46 11.91
C GLN A 199 8.28 -16.34 13.15
N LYS A 200 7.68 -17.52 13.09
CA LYS A 200 7.77 -18.53 14.15
C LYS A 200 9.08 -19.31 14.04
N PHE A 201 9.68 -19.62 15.18
CA PHE A 201 10.83 -20.50 15.28
C PHE A 201 10.78 -21.34 16.57
N VAL A 202 11.57 -22.39 16.62
CA VAL A 202 11.65 -23.31 17.74
C VAL A 202 13.06 -23.24 18.35
N VAL A 203 13.14 -23.17 19.67
CA VAL A 203 14.39 -23.36 20.42
C VAL A 203 14.39 -24.79 20.94
N SER A 204 15.47 -25.53 20.65
CA SER A 204 15.70 -26.89 21.13
C SER A 204 17.17 -27.05 21.51
N LYS A 205 17.42 -27.14 22.81
CA LYS A 205 18.75 -27.37 23.38
C LYS A 205 18.86 -28.81 23.81
N ASN A 206 19.96 -29.44 23.48
CA ASN A 206 20.32 -30.79 23.94
C ASN A 206 20.74 -30.76 25.41
#